data_c96ede45313166ad3baa2476e26b6a88
#
_entry.id   c96ede45313166ad3baa2476e26b6a88
#
_cell.length_a   1.000
_cell.length_b   1.000
_cell.length_c   1.000
_cell.angle_alpha   90.00
_cell.angle_beta   90.00
_cell.angle_gamma   90.00
#
_symmetry.space_group_name_H-M   'P 1'
#
loop_
_entity.id
_entity.type
_entity.pdbx_description
1 polymer ?
#
loop_
_entity_poly.entity_id
_entity_poly.type
_entity_poly.pdbx_seq_one_letter_code
_entity_poly.pdbx_strand_id
1 'polypeptide(L)'
;MGRVRTGDPVRRMRVFRGLRGPVHPPRRAVVTVGVFDGVHRAHRRLLLAAVRLARRRGGTSIAVTFDPDPAVVLNPVRAHPALMPLEARLARFRLLGLDAVWILPFTTRFSRMSARRFIDAILLRRLRTTALIVGESFVFGRHRTGDLAMLRATARQRGMEVVPIRELRQGGAPISSSRIRQCIAQGRLAQARRLLGMVPTLYGVVVPGAGRGRRLGVPTANLRMRSDVLPPHGVYAVAVHDLACPQRRWRGVTPQPRGVCGT
;
A
#
# COMPACT_ATOMS: atom_id res chain seq x y z
N MET A 1 13.54 35.76 4.80
CA MET A 1 14.35 34.74 4.10
C MET A 1 14.69 33.62 5.10
N GLY A 2 13.85 32.61 5.25
CA GLY A 2 14.03 31.48 6.15
C GLY A 2 14.77 30.35 5.43
N ARG A 3 15.98 30.02 5.89
CA ARG A 3 16.76 28.89 5.40
C ARG A 3 16.02 27.58 5.69
N VAL A 4 15.60 26.89 4.64
CA VAL A 4 15.18 25.48 4.71
C VAL A 4 16.41 24.67 5.14
N ARG A 5 16.39 24.12 6.34
CA ARG A 5 17.40 23.15 6.79
C ARG A 5 17.24 21.86 5.99
N THR A 6 18.01 21.71 4.94
CA THR A 6 18.26 20.44 4.25
C THR A 6 19.25 19.66 5.10
N GLY A 7 18.84 18.51 5.66
CA GLY A 7 19.81 17.63 6.30
C GLY A 7 19.35 16.84 7.52
N ASP A 8 18.12 16.27 7.52
CA ASP A 8 17.90 15.09 8.36
C ASP A 8 18.36 13.84 7.57
N PRO A 9 19.24 12.98 8.14
CA PRO A 9 19.59 11.73 7.49
C PRO A 9 18.30 10.96 7.25
N VAL A 10 18.08 10.47 6.03
CA VAL A 10 16.90 9.69 5.62
C VAL A 10 16.75 8.54 6.63
N ARG A 11 15.89 8.75 7.62
CA ARG A 11 15.67 7.80 8.71
C ARG A 11 15.23 6.49 8.11
N ARG A 12 16.07 5.46 8.21
CA ARG A 12 15.82 4.16 7.58
C ARG A 12 14.55 3.55 8.16
N MET A 13 13.46 3.50 7.38
CA MET A 13 12.19 2.87 7.80
C MET A 13 12.44 1.41 8.18
N ARG A 14 12.09 1.02 9.39
CA ARG A 14 12.20 -0.36 9.88
C ARG A 14 11.05 -1.20 9.33
N VAL A 15 11.34 -2.43 8.92
CA VAL A 15 10.35 -3.38 8.40
C VAL A 15 10.34 -4.61 9.30
N PHE A 16 9.19 -4.87 9.91
CA PHE A 16 8.94 -6.05 10.72
C PHE A 16 8.03 -7.01 9.95
N ARG A 17 8.32 -8.30 10.00
CA ARG A 17 7.53 -9.35 9.35
C ARG A 17 7.10 -10.39 10.36
N GLY A 18 5.95 -11.04 10.12
CA GLY A 18 5.46 -12.13 10.96
C GLY A 18 4.62 -11.65 12.15
N LEU A 19 4.09 -12.61 12.90
CA LEU A 19 3.17 -12.34 14.01
C LEU A 19 3.87 -11.81 15.27
N ARG A 20 5.17 -12.01 15.40
CA ARG A 20 5.92 -11.55 16.59
C ARG A 20 6.09 -10.02 16.61
N GLY A 21 6.16 -9.39 15.41
CA GLY A 21 6.30 -7.95 15.28
C GLY A 21 7.61 -7.37 15.83
N PRO A 22 7.62 -6.09 16.24
CA PRO A 22 8.79 -5.48 16.83
C PRO A 22 9.13 -6.15 18.17
N VAL A 23 10.42 -6.45 18.37
CA VAL A 23 10.94 -7.08 19.62
C VAL A 23 10.70 -6.19 20.82
N HIS A 24 10.94 -4.88 20.64
CA HIS A 24 10.65 -3.86 21.64
C HIS A 24 9.50 -2.98 21.17
N PRO A 25 8.52 -2.68 22.04
CA PRO A 25 7.44 -1.78 21.70
C PRO A 25 7.98 -0.40 21.28
N PRO A 26 7.48 0.14 20.20
CA PRO A 26 7.90 1.48 19.76
C PRO A 26 7.47 2.54 20.78
N ARG A 27 8.30 3.56 20.94
CA ARG A 27 7.97 4.68 21.83
C ARG A 27 6.81 5.49 21.26
N ARG A 28 5.76 5.74 22.06
CA ARG A 28 4.58 6.55 21.71
C ARG A 28 4.08 6.23 20.30
N ALA A 29 3.76 4.96 20.05
CA ALA A 29 3.38 4.49 18.73
C ALA A 29 2.11 5.16 18.22
N VAL A 30 2.21 5.80 17.05
CA VAL A 30 1.09 6.28 16.25
C VAL A 30 0.90 5.33 15.09
N VAL A 31 -0.19 4.60 15.10
CA VAL A 31 -0.42 3.45 14.22
C VAL A 31 -1.49 3.77 13.18
N THR A 32 -1.33 3.29 11.98
CA THR A 32 -2.40 3.18 10.99
C THR A 32 -2.44 1.77 10.43
N VAL A 33 -3.65 1.26 10.15
CA VAL A 33 -3.86 -0.13 9.72
C VAL A 33 -4.59 -0.14 8.39
N GLY A 34 -4.09 -0.93 7.44
CA GLY A 34 -4.73 -1.10 6.14
C GLY A 34 -3.92 -1.95 5.18
N VAL A 35 -4.56 -2.40 4.10
CA VAL A 35 -3.87 -3.09 3.00
C VAL A 35 -2.98 -2.11 2.23
N PHE A 36 -3.43 -0.88 2.08
CA PHE A 36 -2.75 0.22 1.37
C PHE A 36 -2.36 -0.10 -0.07
N ASP A 37 -3.12 -0.97 -0.74
CA ASP A 37 -2.84 -1.31 -2.14
C ASP A 37 -2.95 -0.08 -3.05
N GLY A 38 -1.91 0.13 -3.87
CA GLY A 38 -1.74 1.29 -4.75
C GLY A 38 -1.32 2.59 -4.04
N VAL A 39 -1.27 2.65 -2.70
CA VAL A 39 -0.93 3.84 -1.90
C VAL A 39 -1.55 5.12 -2.48
N HIS A 40 -2.84 5.06 -2.85
CA HIS A 40 -3.59 6.14 -3.46
C HIS A 40 -3.78 7.35 -2.52
N ARG A 41 -4.32 8.43 -3.02
CA ARG A 41 -4.48 9.71 -2.28
C ARG A 41 -5.13 9.56 -0.91
N ALA A 42 -6.18 8.72 -0.78
CA ALA A 42 -6.82 8.46 0.53
C ALA A 42 -5.88 7.69 1.47
N HIS A 43 -5.14 6.68 0.98
CA HIS A 43 -4.13 5.98 1.77
C HIS A 43 -3.02 6.93 2.24
N ARG A 44 -2.51 7.78 1.33
CA ARG A 44 -1.47 8.77 1.70
C ARG A 44 -1.94 9.73 2.78
N ARG A 45 -3.21 10.13 2.78
CA ARG A 45 -3.78 10.99 3.82
C ARG A 45 -3.69 10.33 5.21
N LEU A 46 -4.02 9.03 5.32
CA LEU A 46 -3.89 8.26 6.56
C LEU A 46 -2.42 8.14 7.00
N LEU A 47 -1.55 7.71 6.10
CA LEU A 47 -0.13 7.51 6.36
C LEU A 47 0.57 8.81 6.78
N LEU A 48 0.30 9.91 6.07
CA LEU A 48 0.86 11.22 6.42
C LEU A 48 0.28 11.77 7.73
N ALA A 49 -0.98 11.50 8.05
CA ALA A 49 -1.55 11.88 9.34
C ALA A 49 -0.83 11.15 10.49
N ALA A 50 -0.53 9.84 10.32
CA ALA A 50 0.24 9.08 11.30
C ALA A 50 1.66 9.65 11.46
N VAL A 51 2.37 9.95 10.36
CA VAL A 51 3.70 10.55 10.40
C VAL A 51 3.70 11.91 11.11
N ARG A 52 2.76 12.80 10.75
CA ARG A 52 2.66 14.13 11.35
C ARG A 52 2.35 14.07 12.85
N LEU A 53 1.42 13.21 13.25
CA LEU A 53 1.06 13.06 14.65
C LEU A 53 2.20 12.46 15.47
N ALA A 54 2.90 11.45 14.93
CA ALA A 54 4.06 10.85 15.58
C ALA A 54 5.17 11.89 15.79
N ARG A 55 5.49 12.68 14.77
CA ARG A 55 6.50 13.78 14.89
C ARG A 55 6.13 14.78 15.96
N ARG A 56 4.89 15.26 15.99
CA ARG A 56 4.43 16.22 17.03
C ARG A 56 4.55 15.67 18.45
N ARG A 57 4.41 14.33 18.61
CA ARG A 57 4.47 13.66 19.92
C ARG A 57 5.85 13.12 20.29
N GLY A 58 6.86 13.31 19.44
CA GLY A 58 8.17 12.68 19.62
C GLY A 58 8.06 11.14 19.65
N GLY A 59 7.09 10.60 18.90
CA GLY A 59 6.77 9.17 18.84
C GLY A 59 7.24 8.49 17.55
N THR A 60 6.73 7.29 17.30
CA THR A 60 7.05 6.46 16.14
C THR A 60 5.81 6.25 15.28
N SER A 61 5.88 6.60 14.00
CA SER A 61 4.81 6.34 13.01
C SER A 61 4.92 4.94 12.45
N ILE A 62 3.83 4.17 12.51
CA ILE A 62 3.82 2.76 12.11
C ILE A 62 2.63 2.48 11.20
N ALA A 63 2.90 1.90 10.03
CA ALA A 63 1.87 1.26 9.23
C ALA A 63 1.81 -0.23 9.55
N VAL A 64 0.64 -0.74 9.87
CA VAL A 64 0.35 -2.18 9.91
C VAL A 64 -0.32 -2.55 8.60
N THR A 65 0.29 -3.48 7.87
CA THR A 65 -0.24 -3.98 6.59
C THR A 65 -0.18 -5.50 6.55
N PHE A 66 -0.69 -6.09 5.48
CA PHE A 66 -0.86 -7.53 5.37
C PHE A 66 -0.18 -8.08 4.12
N ASP A 67 0.31 -9.31 4.24
CA ASP A 67 0.86 -10.08 3.14
C ASP A 67 0.64 -11.58 3.43
N PRO A 68 -0.11 -12.31 2.55
CA PRO A 68 -0.82 -11.79 1.37
C PRO A 68 -1.96 -10.80 1.71
N ASP A 69 -2.52 -10.18 0.66
CA ASP A 69 -3.73 -9.34 0.79
C ASP A 69 -4.86 -10.18 1.42
N PRO A 70 -5.59 -9.65 2.40
CA PRO A 70 -6.76 -10.33 2.98
C PRO A 70 -7.75 -10.88 1.95
N ALA A 71 -7.96 -10.18 0.84
CA ALA A 71 -8.88 -10.62 -0.21
C ALA A 71 -8.45 -11.95 -0.84
N VAL A 72 -7.14 -12.19 -0.99
CA VAL A 72 -6.59 -13.44 -1.55
C VAL A 72 -6.90 -14.64 -0.66
N VAL A 73 -6.88 -14.45 0.66
CA VAL A 73 -7.12 -15.53 1.62
C VAL A 73 -8.61 -15.75 1.89
N LEU A 74 -9.38 -14.66 1.96
CA LEU A 74 -10.81 -14.73 2.30
C LEU A 74 -11.68 -15.16 1.12
N ASN A 75 -11.31 -14.80 -0.08
CA ASN A 75 -12.04 -15.16 -1.29
C ASN A 75 -11.07 -15.30 -2.49
N PRO A 76 -10.33 -16.41 -2.60
CA PRO A 76 -9.34 -16.60 -3.65
C PRO A 76 -9.90 -16.48 -5.07
N VAL A 77 -11.13 -16.97 -5.29
CA VAL A 77 -11.80 -16.95 -6.60
C VAL A 77 -12.14 -15.52 -7.05
N ARG A 78 -12.42 -14.62 -6.09
CA ARG A 78 -12.75 -13.21 -6.36
C ARG A 78 -11.65 -12.26 -5.93
N ALA A 79 -10.46 -12.79 -5.64
CA ALA A 79 -9.33 -11.96 -5.26
C ALA A 79 -9.02 -10.94 -6.36
N HIS A 80 -8.97 -9.70 -5.97
CA HIS A 80 -8.66 -8.63 -6.92
C HIS A 80 -7.16 -8.58 -7.17
N PRO A 81 -6.74 -8.40 -8.43
CA PRO A 81 -5.34 -8.19 -8.78
C PRO A 81 -4.76 -6.98 -8.02
N ALA A 82 -3.52 -7.09 -7.57
CA ALA A 82 -2.85 -6.02 -6.85
C ALA A 82 -2.52 -4.84 -7.77
N LEU A 83 -2.77 -3.62 -7.31
CA LEU A 83 -2.33 -2.39 -7.99
C LEU A 83 -0.81 -2.23 -7.90
N MET A 84 -0.19 -2.82 -6.87
CA MET A 84 1.20 -2.59 -6.55
C MET A 84 1.77 -3.75 -5.74
N PRO A 85 2.93 -4.32 -6.12
CA PRO A 85 3.60 -5.33 -5.31
C PRO A 85 4.06 -4.75 -3.97
N LEU A 86 4.26 -5.64 -2.97
CA LEU A 86 4.61 -5.24 -1.61
C LEU A 86 5.87 -4.37 -1.56
N GLU A 87 6.91 -4.70 -2.32
CA GLU A 87 8.18 -3.98 -2.35
C GLU A 87 7.99 -2.52 -2.78
N ALA A 88 7.18 -2.31 -3.82
CA ALA A 88 6.85 -0.97 -4.30
C ALA A 88 6.01 -0.19 -3.27
N ARG A 89 5.10 -0.87 -2.57
CA ARG A 89 4.32 -0.30 -1.46
C ARG A 89 5.23 0.14 -0.32
N LEU A 90 6.20 -0.69 0.07
CA LEU A 90 7.20 -0.35 1.09
C LEU A 90 8.08 0.83 0.68
N ALA A 91 8.49 0.90 -0.59
CA ALA A 91 9.22 2.05 -1.11
C ALA A 91 8.41 3.34 -0.99
N ARG A 92 7.11 3.30 -1.27
CA ARG A 92 6.20 4.44 -1.08
C ARG A 92 6.06 4.85 0.39
N PHE A 93 5.99 3.89 1.31
CA PHE A 93 5.95 4.17 2.75
C PHE A 93 7.21 4.89 3.23
N ARG A 94 8.40 4.49 2.72
CA ARG A 94 9.66 5.20 3.00
C ARG A 94 9.62 6.64 2.52
N LEU A 95 9.17 6.86 1.28
CA LEU A 95 9.05 8.21 0.69
C LEU A 95 8.07 9.11 1.46
N LEU A 96 7.04 8.54 2.10
CA LEU A 96 6.11 9.27 2.94
C LEU A 96 6.68 9.57 4.35
N GLY A 97 7.85 9.04 4.67
CA GLY A 97 8.55 9.29 5.93
C GLY A 97 8.03 8.48 7.11
N LEU A 98 7.46 7.29 6.88
CA LEU A 98 7.11 6.36 7.95
C LEU A 98 8.38 5.85 8.66
N ASP A 99 8.33 5.76 9.99
CA ASP A 99 9.43 5.24 10.79
C ASP A 99 9.48 3.71 10.77
N ALA A 100 8.33 3.06 10.68
CA ALA A 100 8.25 1.60 10.66
C ALA A 100 7.02 1.08 9.90
N VAL A 101 7.14 -0.15 9.45
CA VAL A 101 6.04 -0.95 8.91
C VAL A 101 6.04 -2.32 9.58
N TRP A 102 4.85 -2.81 9.94
CA TRP A 102 4.68 -4.19 10.38
C TRP A 102 3.80 -4.93 9.39
N ILE A 103 4.38 -5.95 8.75
CA ILE A 103 3.73 -6.81 7.76
C ILE A 103 3.25 -8.05 8.49
N LEU A 104 1.94 -8.13 8.68
CA LEU A 104 1.28 -9.28 9.29
C LEU A 104 0.98 -10.35 8.24
N PRO A 105 1.37 -11.61 8.45
CA PRO A 105 0.94 -12.71 7.58
C PRO A 105 -0.57 -12.89 7.73
N PHE A 106 -1.32 -12.59 6.67
CA PHE A 106 -2.76 -12.81 6.66
C PHE A 106 -3.04 -14.25 6.24
N THR A 107 -3.30 -15.08 7.21
CA THR A 107 -3.61 -16.50 7.03
C THR A 107 -5.06 -16.79 7.41
N THR A 108 -5.59 -17.94 7.02
CA THR A 108 -6.92 -18.41 7.47
C THR A 108 -7.04 -18.42 9.00
N ARG A 109 -5.96 -18.79 9.70
CA ARG A 109 -5.91 -18.71 11.18
C ARG A 109 -6.00 -17.26 11.66
N PHE A 110 -5.27 -16.33 11.02
CA PHE A 110 -5.29 -14.91 11.40
C PHE A 110 -6.66 -14.28 11.11
N SER A 111 -7.33 -14.64 10.01
CA SER A 111 -8.66 -14.12 9.64
C SER A 111 -9.75 -14.46 10.67
N ARG A 112 -9.55 -15.52 11.47
CA ARG A 112 -10.47 -15.92 12.58
C ARG A 112 -10.26 -15.10 13.85
N MET A 113 -9.28 -14.18 13.89
CA MET A 113 -9.02 -13.33 15.06
C MET A 113 -10.18 -12.36 15.26
N SER A 114 -10.77 -12.36 16.47
CA SER A 114 -11.82 -11.40 16.82
C SER A 114 -11.29 -9.97 16.86
N ALA A 115 -12.17 -9.00 16.64
CA ALA A 115 -11.83 -7.58 16.68
C ALA A 115 -11.20 -7.20 18.03
N ARG A 116 -11.75 -7.66 19.14
CA ARG A 116 -11.20 -7.41 20.47
C ARG A 116 -9.78 -7.95 20.62
N ARG A 117 -9.54 -9.19 20.18
CA ARG A 117 -8.21 -9.81 20.25
C ARG A 117 -7.18 -9.04 19.36
N PHE A 118 -7.61 -8.53 18.23
CA PHE A 118 -6.76 -7.69 17.38
C PHE A 118 -6.34 -6.41 18.12
N ILE A 119 -7.27 -5.72 18.75
CA ILE A 119 -6.96 -4.52 19.55
C ILE A 119 -6.00 -4.89 20.69
N ASP A 120 -6.34 -5.87 21.51
CA ASP A 120 -5.57 -6.20 22.70
C ASP A 120 -4.18 -6.76 22.37
N ALA A 121 -4.08 -7.70 21.40
CA ALA A 121 -2.83 -8.39 21.12
C ALA A 121 -1.91 -7.57 20.21
N ILE A 122 -2.45 -6.92 19.16
CA ILE A 122 -1.66 -6.25 18.15
C ILE A 122 -1.44 -4.78 18.54
N LEU A 123 -2.52 -4.04 18.75
CA LEU A 123 -2.43 -2.60 18.98
C LEU A 123 -1.90 -2.28 20.38
N LEU A 124 -2.45 -2.88 21.42
CA LEU A 124 -2.12 -2.52 22.80
C LEU A 124 -0.89 -3.24 23.32
N ARG A 125 -0.83 -4.57 23.27
CA ARG A 125 0.30 -5.32 23.85
C ARG A 125 1.57 -5.22 23.03
N ARG A 126 1.50 -5.41 21.69
CA ARG A 126 2.69 -5.45 20.84
C ARG A 126 3.18 -4.05 20.45
N LEU A 127 2.28 -3.18 20.06
CA LEU A 127 2.66 -1.84 19.59
C LEU A 127 2.59 -0.77 20.67
N ARG A 128 1.90 -1.02 21.80
CA ARG A 128 1.63 0.00 22.83
C ARG A 128 1.13 1.29 22.17
N THR A 129 0.13 1.12 21.29
CA THR A 129 -0.43 2.21 20.48
C THR A 129 -0.97 3.32 21.36
N THR A 130 -0.45 4.52 21.20
CA THR A 130 -0.96 5.73 21.88
C THR A 130 -1.98 6.48 21.04
N ALA A 131 -1.89 6.36 19.71
CA ALA A 131 -2.88 6.89 18.80
C ALA A 131 -3.05 5.97 17.59
N LEU A 132 -4.30 5.76 17.17
CA LEU A 132 -4.68 4.97 16.02
C LEU A 132 -5.35 5.86 14.97
N ILE A 133 -4.77 5.94 13.76
CA ILE A 133 -5.29 6.68 12.61
C ILE A 133 -6.01 5.70 11.70
N VAL A 134 -7.30 5.88 11.47
CA VAL A 134 -8.13 5.03 10.60
C VAL A 134 -9.09 5.84 9.76
N GLY A 135 -9.57 5.28 8.65
CA GLY A 135 -10.70 5.86 7.92
C GLY A 135 -12.02 5.74 8.70
N GLU A 136 -12.97 6.60 8.43
CA GLU A 136 -14.30 6.53 9.06
C GLU A 136 -15.04 5.22 8.78
N SER A 137 -14.79 4.61 7.63
CA SER A 137 -15.37 3.32 7.21
C SER A 137 -14.51 2.10 7.57
N PHE A 138 -13.52 2.28 8.47
CA PHE A 138 -12.61 1.19 8.84
C PHE A 138 -13.32 0.11 9.60
N VAL A 139 -13.18 -1.13 9.11
CA VAL A 139 -13.70 -2.34 9.75
C VAL A 139 -12.61 -3.41 9.81
N PHE A 140 -12.64 -4.24 10.86
CA PHE A 140 -11.60 -5.22 11.13
C PHE A 140 -12.11 -6.42 11.94
N GLY A 141 -11.23 -7.39 12.16
CA GLY A 141 -11.55 -8.61 12.89
C GLY A 141 -12.40 -9.60 12.10
N ARG A 142 -12.61 -10.78 12.68
CA ARG A 142 -13.41 -11.85 12.07
C ARG A 142 -14.81 -11.31 11.69
N HIS A 143 -15.24 -11.61 10.47
CA HIS A 143 -16.54 -11.17 9.91
C HIS A 143 -16.75 -9.65 9.96
N ARG A 144 -15.66 -8.85 10.01
CA ARG A 144 -15.71 -7.37 10.05
C ARG A 144 -16.51 -6.83 11.25
N THR A 145 -16.51 -7.54 12.37
CA THR A 145 -17.28 -7.17 13.57
C THR A 145 -16.70 -5.98 14.34
N GLY A 146 -15.46 -5.61 14.08
CA GLY A 146 -14.84 -4.41 14.64
C GLY A 146 -15.07 -3.19 13.76
N ASP A 147 -15.45 -2.09 14.37
CA ASP A 147 -15.71 -0.81 13.73
C ASP A 147 -15.11 0.37 14.52
N LEU A 148 -15.40 1.60 14.07
CA LEU A 148 -14.93 2.82 14.73
C LEU A 148 -15.56 3.00 16.12
N ALA A 149 -16.80 2.57 16.34
CA ALA A 149 -17.48 2.68 17.64
C ALA A 149 -16.77 1.79 18.69
N MET A 150 -16.51 0.54 18.33
CA MET A 150 -15.74 -0.40 19.17
C MET A 150 -14.34 0.12 19.49
N LEU A 151 -13.64 0.69 18.49
CA LEU A 151 -12.32 1.30 18.69
C LEU A 151 -12.37 2.44 19.71
N ARG A 152 -13.33 3.34 19.57
CA ARG A 152 -13.51 4.48 20.48
C ARG A 152 -13.84 4.05 21.92
N ALA A 153 -14.72 3.06 22.07
CA ALA A 153 -15.07 2.52 23.39
C ALA A 153 -13.85 1.90 24.08
N THR A 154 -13.08 1.07 23.36
CA THR A 154 -11.86 0.48 23.90
C THR A 154 -10.77 1.51 24.18
N ALA A 155 -10.64 2.51 23.32
CA ALA A 155 -9.64 3.57 23.45
C ALA A 155 -9.83 4.39 24.73
N ARG A 156 -11.07 4.77 25.06
CA ARG A 156 -11.40 5.47 26.32
C ARG A 156 -10.92 4.72 27.55
N GLN A 157 -11.09 3.39 27.57
CA GLN A 157 -10.71 2.53 28.71
C GLN A 157 -9.19 2.30 28.81
N ARG A 158 -8.44 2.43 27.71
CA ARG A 158 -7.04 2.04 27.60
C ARG A 158 -6.06 3.18 27.36
N GLY A 159 -6.51 4.44 27.40
CA GLY A 159 -5.67 5.62 27.18
C GLY A 159 -5.11 5.70 25.76
N MET A 160 -5.78 5.11 24.76
CA MET A 160 -5.43 5.19 23.36
C MET A 160 -6.33 6.23 22.68
N GLU A 161 -5.77 7.09 21.85
CA GLU A 161 -6.56 8.02 21.02
C GLU A 161 -6.94 7.34 19.69
N VAL A 162 -8.17 7.54 19.23
CA VAL A 162 -8.62 7.15 17.89
C VAL A 162 -8.91 8.39 17.09
N VAL A 163 -8.16 8.56 16.00
CA VAL A 163 -8.27 9.70 15.08
C VAL A 163 -8.87 9.22 13.76
N PRO A 164 -10.18 9.40 13.55
CA PRO A 164 -10.80 9.07 12.29
C PRO A 164 -10.44 10.09 11.23
N ILE A 165 -10.15 9.62 10.02
CA ILE A 165 -9.89 10.46 8.86
C ILE A 165 -11.06 10.34 7.91
N ARG A 166 -11.67 11.49 7.62
CA ARG A 166 -12.78 11.59 6.68
C ARG A 166 -12.42 11.02 5.31
N GLU A 167 -13.36 10.31 4.72
CA GLU A 167 -13.23 9.74 3.38
C GLU A 167 -12.84 10.81 2.35
N LEU A 168 -11.82 10.51 1.55
CA LEU A 168 -11.48 11.38 0.43
C LEU A 168 -12.31 11.00 -0.79
N ARG A 169 -13.11 11.92 -1.25
CA ARG A 169 -14.01 11.72 -2.41
C ARG A 169 -13.50 12.50 -3.62
N GLN A 170 -13.83 12.00 -4.80
CA GLN A 170 -13.57 12.66 -6.07
C GLN A 170 -14.65 12.29 -7.09
N GLY A 171 -15.28 13.31 -7.70
CA GLY A 171 -16.42 13.09 -8.58
C GLY A 171 -17.58 12.40 -7.87
N GLY A 172 -17.94 12.87 -6.68
CA GLY A 172 -19.07 12.36 -5.88
C GLY A 172 -18.85 11.03 -5.18
N ALA A 173 -17.79 10.26 -5.51
CA ALA A 173 -17.56 8.90 -4.99
C ALA A 173 -16.23 8.78 -4.23
N PRO A 174 -16.10 7.83 -3.27
CA PRO A 174 -14.87 7.61 -2.53
C PRO A 174 -13.69 7.20 -3.43
N ILE A 175 -12.48 7.60 -3.05
CA ILE A 175 -11.26 7.10 -3.66
C ILE A 175 -10.94 5.74 -3.03
N SER A 176 -10.95 4.67 -3.85
CA SER A 176 -10.66 3.30 -3.41
C SER A 176 -9.81 2.54 -4.42
N SER A 177 -9.11 1.50 -3.97
CA SER A 177 -8.33 0.60 -4.84
C SER A 177 -9.21 -0.07 -5.90
N SER A 178 -10.43 -0.48 -5.54
CA SER A 178 -11.38 -1.10 -6.49
C SER A 178 -11.75 -0.16 -7.63
N ARG A 179 -12.06 1.10 -7.32
CA ARG A 179 -12.38 2.11 -8.33
C ARG A 179 -11.18 2.41 -9.24
N ILE A 180 -9.97 2.40 -8.68
CA ILE A 180 -8.74 2.60 -9.46
C ILE A 180 -8.50 1.43 -10.41
N ARG A 181 -8.65 0.18 -9.93
CA ARG A 181 -8.56 -1.02 -10.79
C ARG A 181 -9.53 -0.95 -11.96
N GLN A 182 -10.77 -0.59 -11.69
CA GLN A 182 -11.79 -0.42 -12.72
C GLN A 182 -11.39 0.65 -13.75
N CYS A 183 -10.86 1.79 -13.31
CA CYS A 183 -10.39 2.83 -14.21
C CYS A 183 -9.24 2.34 -15.12
N ILE A 184 -8.29 1.58 -14.56
CA ILE A 184 -7.17 1.03 -15.34
C ILE A 184 -7.69 0.00 -16.34
N ALA A 185 -8.49 -0.98 -15.90
CA ALA A 185 -9.05 -2.03 -16.75
C ALA A 185 -9.92 -1.48 -17.90
N GLN A 186 -10.49 -0.30 -17.73
CA GLN A 186 -11.31 0.37 -18.75
C GLN A 186 -10.51 1.40 -19.58
N GLY A 187 -9.18 1.46 -19.44
CA GLY A 187 -8.33 2.41 -20.17
C GLY A 187 -8.45 3.88 -19.71
N ARG A 188 -9.23 4.15 -18.67
CA ARG A 188 -9.41 5.51 -18.12
C ARG A 188 -8.21 5.95 -17.29
N LEU A 189 -7.00 5.93 -17.91
CA LEU A 189 -5.73 6.13 -17.21
C LEU A 189 -5.58 7.54 -16.61
N ALA A 190 -6.13 8.56 -17.27
CA ALA A 190 -6.16 9.92 -16.73
C ALA A 190 -6.97 10.00 -15.41
N GLN A 191 -8.09 9.28 -15.33
CA GLN A 191 -8.89 9.19 -14.12
C GLN A 191 -8.18 8.38 -13.05
N ALA A 192 -7.59 7.23 -13.40
CA ALA A 192 -6.78 6.43 -12.49
C ALA A 192 -5.63 7.27 -11.90
N ARG A 193 -4.92 8.06 -12.72
CA ARG A 193 -3.88 9.00 -12.27
C ARG A 193 -4.40 10.01 -11.26
N ARG A 194 -5.57 10.60 -11.49
CA ARG A 194 -6.18 11.56 -10.54
C ARG A 194 -6.52 10.91 -9.20
N LEU A 195 -7.04 9.69 -9.20
CA LEU A 195 -7.38 8.93 -7.98
C LEU A 195 -6.14 8.45 -7.23
N LEU A 196 -5.17 7.89 -7.96
CA LEU A 196 -3.87 7.48 -7.40
C LEU A 196 -3.08 8.71 -6.91
N GLY A 197 -3.15 9.82 -7.62
CA GLY A 197 -2.29 11.00 -7.44
C GLY A 197 -0.85 10.74 -7.89
N MET A 198 -0.67 9.77 -8.77
CA MET A 198 0.58 9.43 -9.47
C MET A 198 0.23 8.70 -10.77
N VAL A 199 1.17 8.62 -11.69
CA VAL A 199 1.00 7.84 -12.92
C VAL A 199 0.76 6.37 -12.56
N PRO A 200 -0.28 5.71 -13.12
CA PRO A 200 -0.43 4.27 -13.01
C PRO A 200 0.85 3.57 -13.46
N THR A 201 1.36 2.66 -12.64
CA THR A 201 2.66 2.02 -12.87
C THR A 201 2.46 0.52 -12.90
N LEU A 202 3.01 -0.12 -13.92
CA LEU A 202 3.08 -1.57 -14.04
C LEU A 202 4.44 -2.05 -13.52
N TYR A 203 4.46 -3.20 -12.90
CA TYR A 203 5.67 -3.83 -12.38
C TYR A 203 5.90 -5.16 -13.07
N GLY A 204 7.12 -5.40 -13.52
CA GLY A 204 7.46 -6.62 -14.24
C GLY A 204 8.93 -6.97 -14.09
N VAL A 205 9.27 -8.14 -14.57
CA VAL A 205 10.65 -8.63 -14.69
C VAL A 205 10.95 -8.84 -16.17
N VAL A 206 12.08 -8.34 -16.61
CA VAL A 206 12.55 -8.56 -17.97
C VAL A 206 12.88 -10.07 -18.13
N VAL A 207 12.32 -10.66 -19.15
CA VAL A 207 12.52 -12.08 -19.48
C VAL A 207 13.01 -12.24 -20.93
N PRO A 208 13.75 -13.29 -21.26
CA PRO A 208 14.12 -13.60 -22.63
C PRO A 208 12.87 -13.74 -23.51
N GLY A 209 12.96 -13.30 -24.75
CA GLY A 209 11.94 -13.43 -25.78
C GLY A 209 12.51 -13.99 -27.07
N ALA A 210 11.69 -14.13 -28.11
CA ALA A 210 12.10 -14.71 -29.41
C ALA A 210 13.13 -13.88 -30.20
N GLY A 211 13.59 -12.74 -29.68
CA GLY A 211 14.61 -11.89 -30.31
C GLY A 211 14.21 -11.22 -31.64
N ARG A 212 12.91 -11.25 -31.98
CA ARG A 212 12.41 -10.72 -33.27
C ARG A 212 12.73 -9.23 -33.46
N GLY A 213 12.59 -8.43 -32.41
CA GLY A 213 12.88 -7.00 -32.47
C GLY A 213 14.35 -6.70 -32.78
N ARG A 214 15.29 -7.49 -32.22
CA ARG A 214 16.73 -7.35 -32.53
C ARG A 214 17.00 -7.58 -34.01
N ARG A 215 16.37 -8.63 -34.64
CA ARG A 215 16.53 -8.91 -36.08
C ARG A 215 15.96 -7.81 -36.96
N LEU A 216 14.99 -7.06 -36.47
CA LEU A 216 14.35 -5.94 -37.17
C LEU A 216 14.98 -4.59 -36.83
N GLY A 217 16.12 -4.54 -36.12
CA GLY A 217 16.78 -3.30 -35.72
C GLY A 217 16.07 -2.52 -34.58
N VAL A 218 14.98 -3.08 -34.02
CA VAL A 218 14.21 -2.46 -32.94
C VAL A 218 14.32 -3.33 -31.67
N PRO A 219 15.33 -3.10 -30.81
CA PRO A 219 15.49 -3.87 -29.59
C PRO A 219 14.24 -3.78 -28.71
N THR A 220 13.70 -4.93 -28.32
CA THR A 220 12.50 -5.03 -27.46
C THR A 220 12.80 -5.80 -26.19
N ALA A 221 12.21 -5.38 -25.08
CA ALA A 221 12.25 -6.10 -23.82
C ALA A 221 10.88 -6.77 -23.57
N ASN A 222 10.91 -8.08 -23.32
CA ASN A 222 9.71 -8.80 -22.88
C ASN A 222 9.59 -8.70 -21.36
N LEU A 223 8.40 -8.38 -20.85
CA LEU A 223 8.13 -8.24 -19.44
C LEU A 223 7.16 -9.30 -18.98
N ARG A 224 7.57 -10.10 -18.00
CA ARG A 224 6.64 -10.90 -17.21
C ARG A 224 6.08 -9.99 -16.12
N MET A 225 4.79 -9.72 -16.21
CA MET A 225 4.12 -8.76 -15.31
C MET A 225 4.00 -9.34 -13.89
N ARG A 226 4.22 -8.48 -12.90
CA ARG A 226 3.92 -8.70 -11.48
C ARG A 226 2.70 -7.90 -11.02
N SER A 227 2.20 -7.00 -11.87
CA SER A 227 0.94 -6.29 -11.68
C SER A 227 -0.13 -7.02 -12.47
N ASP A 228 -1.22 -7.35 -11.82
CA ASP A 228 -2.30 -8.12 -12.46
C ASP A 228 -3.39 -7.19 -13.04
N VAL A 229 -3.36 -5.89 -12.74
CA VAL A 229 -4.27 -4.89 -13.30
C VAL A 229 -3.63 -4.28 -14.53
N LEU A 230 -4.09 -4.68 -15.69
CA LEU A 230 -3.58 -4.19 -16.97
C LEU A 230 -4.64 -3.28 -17.64
N PRO A 231 -4.22 -2.25 -18.39
CA PRO A 231 -5.14 -1.50 -19.25
C PRO A 231 -5.59 -2.38 -20.43
N PRO A 232 -6.62 -1.98 -21.19
CA PRO A 232 -7.03 -2.66 -22.40
C PRO A 232 -5.88 -2.85 -23.38
N HIS A 233 -6.09 -3.75 -24.33
CA HIS A 233 -5.12 -3.95 -25.42
C HIS A 233 -4.89 -2.66 -26.19
N GLY A 234 -3.64 -2.30 -26.44
CA GLY A 234 -3.28 -1.07 -27.12
C GLY A 234 -1.79 -0.76 -27.06
N VAL A 235 -1.40 0.32 -27.67
CA VAL A 235 -0.04 0.87 -27.69
C VAL A 235 0.00 2.05 -26.73
N TYR A 236 0.96 2.03 -25.80
CA TYR A 236 1.08 3.05 -24.75
C TYR A 236 2.47 3.68 -24.75
N ALA A 237 2.52 4.98 -24.66
CA ALA A 237 3.74 5.70 -24.35
C ALA A 237 4.08 5.49 -22.85
N VAL A 238 5.28 5.01 -22.55
CA VAL A 238 5.69 4.67 -21.19
C VAL A 238 7.05 5.26 -20.83
N ALA A 239 7.23 5.54 -19.53
CA ALA A 239 8.54 5.74 -18.94
C ALA A 239 8.92 4.46 -18.18
N VAL A 240 10.07 3.89 -18.50
CA VAL A 240 10.57 2.67 -17.87
C VAL A 240 11.67 3.02 -16.89
N HIS A 241 11.62 2.45 -15.70
CA HIS A 241 12.63 2.61 -14.66
C HIS A 241 13.12 1.24 -14.22
N ASP A 242 14.42 1.04 -14.23
CA ASP A 242 15.05 -0.16 -13.67
C ASP A 242 15.13 0.01 -12.15
N LEU A 243 14.51 -0.90 -11.40
CA LEU A 243 14.54 -0.86 -9.94
C LEU A 243 15.87 -1.36 -9.36
N ALA A 244 16.62 -2.19 -10.12
CA ALA A 244 17.96 -2.63 -9.75
C ALA A 244 19.02 -1.54 -10.03
N CYS A 245 18.76 -0.70 -11.06
CA CYS A 245 19.63 0.43 -11.42
C CYS A 245 18.80 1.71 -11.63
N PRO A 246 18.44 2.45 -10.55
CA PRO A 246 17.53 3.60 -10.62
C PRO A 246 17.98 4.73 -11.54
N GLN A 247 19.27 4.78 -11.88
CA GLN A 247 19.83 5.76 -12.83
C GLN A 247 19.44 5.47 -14.27
N ARG A 248 19.09 4.21 -14.59
CA ARG A 248 18.64 3.81 -15.92
C ARG A 248 17.17 4.14 -16.11
N ARG A 249 16.90 5.05 -17.03
CA ARG A 249 15.56 5.47 -17.41
C ARG A 249 15.43 5.44 -18.92
N TRP A 250 14.35 4.86 -19.41
CA TRP A 250 14.04 4.82 -20.83
C TRP A 250 12.65 5.38 -21.09
N ARG A 251 12.48 6.00 -22.24
CA ARG A 251 11.16 6.29 -22.78
C ARG A 251 10.91 5.31 -23.90
N GLY A 252 9.76 4.71 -23.92
CA GLY A 252 9.44 3.69 -24.91
C GLY A 252 7.95 3.67 -25.22
N VAL A 253 7.62 2.94 -26.25
CA VAL A 253 6.26 2.58 -26.61
C VAL A 253 6.08 1.11 -26.33
N THR A 254 5.08 0.71 -25.57
CA THR A 254 4.78 -0.71 -25.37
C THR A 254 3.67 -1.12 -26.34
N PRO A 255 3.92 -2.08 -27.23
CA PRO A 255 2.84 -2.94 -27.66
C PRO A 255 2.42 -3.77 -26.46
N GLN A 256 1.13 -3.98 -26.30
CA GLN A 256 0.46 -4.79 -25.29
C GLN A 256 1.32 -5.70 -24.42
N PRO A 257 1.07 -5.77 -23.10
CA PRO A 257 1.41 -6.93 -22.34
C PRO A 257 0.50 -8.09 -22.81
N ARG A 258 1.00 -8.96 -23.68
CA ARG A 258 0.37 -10.26 -23.90
C ARG A 258 0.42 -11.00 -22.57
N GLY A 259 -0.73 -11.20 -21.96
CA GLY A 259 -0.87 -12.18 -20.90
C GLY A 259 -0.45 -13.52 -21.49
N VAL A 260 0.60 -14.12 -20.95
CA VAL A 260 0.86 -15.53 -21.17
C VAL A 260 -0.22 -16.23 -20.38
N CYS A 261 -1.30 -16.65 -21.05
CA CYS A 261 -2.11 -17.75 -20.56
C CYS A 261 -1.18 -18.94 -20.47
N GLY A 262 -0.73 -19.29 -19.26
CA GLY A 262 -0.09 -20.55 -18.99
C GLY A 262 -1.14 -21.64 -19.12
N THR A 263 -0.91 -22.60 -19.98
CA THR A 263 -1.42 -23.95 -19.85
C THR A 263 -0.74 -24.62 -18.67
#